data_73f3c5cf6c28317af64b569a60d6e7ed
#
_entry.id   73f3c5cf6c28317af64b569a60d6e7ed
#
_cell.length_a   1.000
_cell.length_b   1.000
_cell.length_c   1.000
_cell.angle_alpha   90.00
_cell.angle_beta   90.00
_cell.angle_gamma   90.00
#
_symmetry.space_group_name_H-M   'P 1'
#
loop_
_entity.id
_entity.type
_entity.pdbx_description
1 polymer ?
#
loop_
_entity_poly.entity_id
_entity_poly.type
_entity_poly.pdbx_seq_one_letter_code
_entity_poly.pdbx_strand_id
1 'polypeptide(L)'
;MGTAALLAVVSWLYLPTRAISINNDASGVLAGIVFWIGLTLVGSSLPVRMPSGGSVDVAFAPLVATMTLGGAAVAGWVSLIGTTQAREVRGEVPWYGVLANRCVIVGPSIVAAAVLQAIPSREIAAVDFVATTLAGSICFSLNVFLTSTFVSLREGEPIAKLLRSAGGAYLNMLALAPIAWLMARMYVAAGWWAVLLFAVPLFTTRLAYRRFVEVRAMFTETVSSLAAAVDKRDKFSGDHSRRVQEIAMDIGRAMKVSEEDLEALEWGGLLHDIGKIGVPDSVLLKQERLTREERAQMNSHPVLGAEIIGPVTHLARELPIILHHHEWFNGSGYPDRMVGDEIPLLARILHVADAFEAMTAARPYRMTPLTTEQALAELRKFGGVQFDPDVVEAFFKTKWAQTLSDSGDDEVRDVPLIGQKAGALTGPGRNPGAA
;
A
#
# COMPACT_ATOMS: atom_id res chain seq x y z
N MET A 1 11.81 -3.12 30.59
CA MET A 1 12.90 -2.70 31.50
C MET A 1 14.03 -1.95 30.75
N GLY A 2 14.59 -2.45 29.64
CA GLY A 2 15.69 -1.79 28.92
C GLY A 2 15.43 -0.37 28.46
N THR A 3 14.26 -0.07 27.88
CA THR A 3 13.89 1.30 27.43
C THR A 3 13.73 2.27 28.59
N ALA A 4 13.17 1.84 29.72
CA ALA A 4 13.05 2.68 30.91
C ALA A 4 14.41 2.95 31.57
N ALA A 5 15.31 1.95 31.61
CA ALA A 5 16.67 2.11 32.07
C ALA A 5 17.47 3.06 31.16
N LEU A 6 17.35 2.92 29.83
CA LEU A 6 17.94 3.82 28.87
C LEU A 6 17.46 5.26 29.06
N LEU A 7 16.14 5.45 29.24
CA LEU A 7 15.57 6.77 29.49
C LEU A 7 16.03 7.37 30.82
N ALA A 8 16.18 6.56 31.87
CA ALA A 8 16.71 7.03 33.15
C ALA A 8 18.16 7.52 32.99
N VAL A 9 19.00 6.75 32.29
CA VAL A 9 20.40 7.14 32.00
C VAL A 9 20.44 8.39 31.14
N VAL A 10 19.64 8.47 30.08
CA VAL A 10 19.57 9.65 29.20
C VAL A 10 19.07 10.88 29.96
N SER A 11 18.06 10.71 30.84
CA SER A 11 17.54 11.80 31.68
C SER A 11 18.58 12.30 32.69
N TRP A 12 19.46 11.41 33.14
CA TRP A 12 20.57 11.80 34.03
C TRP A 12 21.71 12.48 33.28
N LEU A 13 22.03 12.02 32.06
CA LEU A 13 23.13 12.59 31.23
C LEU A 13 22.73 13.88 30.51
N TYR A 14 21.46 14.01 30.11
CA TYR A 14 20.94 15.12 29.31
C TYR A 14 19.77 15.79 30.02
N LEU A 15 20.06 16.80 30.86
CA LEU A 15 19.03 17.60 31.50
C LEU A 15 18.17 18.33 30.45
N PRO A 16 16.85 18.38 30.62
CA PRO A 16 15.97 19.09 29.70
C PRO A 16 16.33 20.59 29.66
N THR A 17 16.33 21.15 28.45
CA THR A 17 16.60 22.58 28.28
C THR A 17 15.42 23.41 28.78
N ARG A 18 15.69 24.62 29.30
CA ARG A 18 14.62 25.54 29.74
C ARG A 18 13.67 25.95 28.62
N ALA A 19 14.07 25.79 27.36
CA ALA A 19 13.26 26.12 26.19
C ALA A 19 11.92 25.35 26.13
N ILE A 20 11.79 24.19 26.80
CA ILE A 20 10.54 23.43 26.87
C ILE A 20 9.61 23.91 28.00
N SER A 21 10.07 24.78 28.89
CA SER A 21 9.24 25.30 29.99
C SER A 21 8.09 26.15 29.48
N ILE A 22 6.89 25.93 30.02
CA ILE A 22 5.71 26.75 29.70
C ILE A 22 5.85 28.19 30.19
N ASN A 23 6.55 28.39 31.30
CA ASN A 23 6.70 29.70 31.99
C ASN A 23 8.12 30.28 31.90
N ASN A 24 9.00 29.68 31.06
CA ASN A 24 10.43 30.02 30.96
C ASN A 24 11.21 29.88 32.30
N ASP A 25 10.69 29.13 33.26
CA ASP A 25 11.29 28.81 34.53
C ASP A 25 11.48 27.27 34.71
N ALA A 26 12.16 26.89 35.79
CA ALA A 26 12.39 25.45 36.05
C ALA A 26 11.07 24.71 36.44
N SER A 27 10.11 25.43 37.02
CA SER A 27 8.85 24.82 37.46
C SER A 27 7.91 24.48 36.28
N GLY A 28 8.02 25.22 35.18
CA GLY A 28 7.24 25.00 33.97
C GLY A 28 7.74 23.87 33.06
N VAL A 29 8.92 23.27 33.31
CA VAL A 29 9.49 22.22 32.45
C VAL A 29 8.63 20.98 32.41
N LEU A 30 8.14 20.51 33.56
CA LEU A 30 7.26 19.33 33.62
C LEU A 30 5.95 19.57 32.87
N ALA A 31 5.34 20.76 33.06
CA ALA A 31 4.12 21.13 32.36
C ALA A 31 4.33 21.20 30.85
N GLY A 32 5.48 21.68 30.39
CA GLY A 32 5.88 21.65 28.97
C GLY A 32 6.01 20.23 28.42
N ILE A 33 6.66 19.33 29.15
CA ILE A 33 6.76 17.92 28.75
C ILE A 33 5.37 17.28 28.64
N VAL A 34 4.49 17.50 29.63
CA VAL A 34 3.10 16.98 29.63
C VAL A 34 2.32 17.55 28.45
N PHE A 35 2.44 18.85 28.15
CA PHE A 35 1.83 19.47 26.98
C PHE A 35 2.24 18.76 25.67
N TRP A 36 3.54 18.56 25.45
CA TRP A 36 4.05 17.92 24.25
C TRP A 36 3.70 16.43 24.18
N ILE A 37 3.66 15.73 25.30
CA ILE A 37 3.14 14.34 25.36
C ILE A 37 1.68 14.32 24.92
N GLY A 38 0.84 15.21 25.46
CA GLY A 38 -0.58 15.31 25.11
C GLY A 38 -0.78 15.60 23.62
N LEU A 39 -0.04 16.57 23.08
CA LEU A 39 -0.12 16.94 21.67
C LEU A 39 0.31 15.78 20.75
N THR A 40 1.40 15.11 21.09
CA THR A 40 1.89 13.94 20.33
C THR A 40 0.89 12.78 20.43
N LEU A 41 0.30 12.55 21.61
CA LEU A 41 -0.71 11.50 21.81
C LEU A 41 -1.97 11.76 20.99
N VAL A 42 -2.44 13.02 20.90
CA VAL A 42 -3.53 13.38 20.01
C VAL A 42 -3.17 13.09 18.55
N GLY A 43 -1.97 13.46 18.10
CA GLY A 43 -1.49 13.14 16.75
C GLY A 43 -1.49 11.64 16.48
N SER A 44 -0.92 10.85 17.39
CA SER A 44 -0.81 9.38 17.27
C SER A 44 -2.16 8.64 17.34
N SER A 45 -3.16 9.26 17.98
CA SER A 45 -4.52 8.70 18.08
C SER A 45 -5.28 8.76 16.75
N LEU A 46 -4.76 9.49 15.79
CA LEU A 46 -5.43 9.85 14.55
C LEU A 46 -4.66 9.39 13.28
N PRO A 47 -4.16 8.13 13.20
CA PRO A 47 -3.43 7.66 12.03
C PRO A 47 -4.34 7.62 10.79
N VAL A 48 -3.77 7.86 9.63
CA VAL A 48 -4.40 7.62 8.34
C VAL A 48 -3.72 6.43 7.67
N ARG A 49 -4.48 5.37 7.41
CA ARG A 49 -3.96 4.18 6.75
C ARG A 49 -3.70 4.47 5.27
N MET A 50 -2.54 4.04 4.79
CA MET A 50 -2.18 4.11 3.38
C MET A 50 -2.70 2.88 2.64
N PRO A 51 -3.09 3.00 1.36
CA PRO A 51 -3.41 1.84 0.53
C PRO A 51 -2.25 0.84 0.42
N SER A 52 -1.01 1.31 0.51
CA SER A 52 0.22 0.50 0.50
C SER A 52 0.49 -0.29 1.80
N GLY A 53 -0.44 -0.26 2.78
CA GLY A 53 -0.34 -1.02 4.04
C GLY A 53 0.34 -0.29 5.20
N GLY A 54 0.91 0.91 4.99
CA GLY A 54 1.47 1.76 6.05
C GLY A 54 0.42 2.68 6.69
N SER A 55 0.81 3.43 7.69
CA SER A 55 0.02 4.54 8.23
C SER A 55 0.86 5.81 8.33
N VAL A 56 0.26 6.93 8.00
CA VAL A 56 0.85 8.26 8.21
C VAL A 56 0.15 8.90 9.40
N ASP A 57 0.94 9.45 10.31
CA ASP A 57 0.41 10.13 11.46
C ASP A 57 1.09 11.50 11.61
N VAL A 58 0.33 12.47 12.09
CA VAL A 58 0.81 13.84 12.26
C VAL A 58 1.60 14.04 13.56
N ALA A 59 1.74 13.01 14.39
CA ALA A 59 2.50 13.01 15.63
C ALA A 59 4.00 13.26 15.41
N PHE A 60 4.50 13.02 14.19
CA PHE A 60 5.90 13.24 13.86
C PHE A 60 6.32 14.70 14.01
N ALA A 61 5.48 15.66 13.64
CA ALA A 61 5.81 17.08 13.75
C ALA A 61 6.01 17.52 15.23
N PRO A 62 5.08 17.29 16.18
CA PRO A 62 5.33 17.59 17.58
C PRO A 62 6.50 16.80 18.19
N LEU A 63 6.71 15.55 17.77
CA LEU A 63 7.84 14.76 18.24
C LEU A 63 9.18 15.39 17.85
N VAL A 64 9.37 15.78 16.58
CA VAL A 64 10.59 16.46 16.11
C VAL A 64 10.75 17.82 16.76
N ALA A 65 9.68 18.57 16.98
CA ALA A 65 9.73 19.85 17.71
C ALA A 65 10.30 19.68 19.12
N THR A 66 9.97 18.57 19.81
CA THR A 66 10.51 18.31 21.16
C THR A 66 12.00 17.99 21.17
N MET A 67 12.55 17.43 20.07
CA MET A 67 14.02 17.25 19.95
C MET A 67 14.75 18.59 19.99
N THR A 68 14.16 19.62 19.38
CA THR A 68 14.71 20.97 19.33
C THR A 68 14.60 21.69 20.69
N LEU A 69 13.44 21.53 21.36
CA LEU A 69 13.10 22.26 22.60
C LEU A 69 13.68 21.62 23.86
N GLY A 70 13.65 20.30 23.94
CA GLY A 70 13.93 19.56 25.18
C GLY A 70 15.14 18.63 25.10
N GLY A 71 15.69 18.43 23.90
CA GLY A 71 16.82 17.52 23.68
C GLY A 71 16.47 16.04 23.85
N ALA A 72 17.51 15.22 24.02
CA ALA A 72 17.40 13.75 23.97
C ALA A 72 16.48 13.16 25.06
N ALA A 73 16.55 13.67 26.28
CA ALA A 73 15.72 13.17 27.39
C ALA A 73 14.24 13.40 27.15
N VAL A 74 13.86 14.63 26.77
CA VAL A 74 12.48 14.99 26.52
C VAL A 74 11.95 14.26 25.29
N ALA A 75 12.69 14.23 24.19
CA ALA A 75 12.31 13.48 22.99
C ALA A 75 12.06 12.00 23.32
N GLY A 76 12.89 11.40 24.18
CA GLY A 76 12.70 10.04 24.67
C GLY A 76 11.39 9.84 25.43
N TRP A 77 11.07 10.70 26.39
CA TRP A 77 9.83 10.60 27.18
C TRP A 77 8.58 10.88 26.33
N VAL A 78 8.64 11.91 25.47
CA VAL A 78 7.53 12.25 24.58
C VAL A 78 7.30 11.13 23.56
N SER A 79 8.36 10.52 23.01
CA SER A 79 8.21 9.39 22.11
C SER A 79 7.66 8.16 22.83
N LEU A 80 8.11 7.86 24.07
CA LEU A 80 7.65 6.71 24.83
C LEU A 80 6.14 6.77 25.14
N ILE A 81 5.64 7.91 25.60
CA ILE A 81 4.26 8.06 26.04
C ILE A 81 3.38 8.60 24.93
N GLY A 82 3.83 9.64 24.23
CA GLY A 82 3.03 10.39 23.25
C GLY A 82 2.71 9.61 21.98
N THR A 83 3.45 8.54 21.67
CA THR A 83 3.16 7.68 20.51
C THR A 83 2.32 6.45 20.86
N THR A 84 1.68 6.42 22.04
CA THR A 84 0.80 5.33 22.47
C THR A 84 -0.47 5.29 21.61
N GLN A 85 -0.78 4.14 21.03
CA GLN A 85 -1.96 3.93 20.22
C GLN A 85 -3.12 3.35 21.05
N ALA A 86 -4.36 3.71 20.71
CA ALA A 86 -5.55 3.23 21.41
C ALA A 86 -5.66 1.70 21.42
N ARG A 87 -5.25 1.03 20.36
CA ARG A 87 -5.24 -0.45 20.27
C ARG A 87 -4.24 -1.11 21.23
N GLU A 88 -3.16 -0.44 21.60
CA GLU A 88 -2.20 -0.92 22.59
C GLU A 88 -2.82 -0.86 23.98
N VAL A 89 -3.53 0.25 24.29
CA VAL A 89 -4.24 0.43 25.56
C VAL A 89 -5.39 -0.58 25.72
N ARG A 90 -6.07 -0.93 24.62
CA ARG A 90 -7.14 -1.94 24.62
C ARG A 90 -6.63 -3.39 24.67
N GLY A 91 -5.32 -3.60 24.67
CA GLY A 91 -4.74 -4.95 24.70
C GLY A 91 -4.87 -5.70 23.37
N GLU A 92 -5.18 -5.03 22.28
CA GLU A 92 -5.26 -5.60 20.93
C GLU A 92 -3.88 -5.92 20.34
N VAL A 93 -2.82 -5.34 20.92
CA VAL A 93 -1.42 -5.58 20.55
C VAL A 93 -0.77 -6.38 21.67
N PRO A 94 -0.12 -7.53 21.38
CA PRO A 94 0.57 -8.31 22.40
C PRO A 94 1.73 -7.49 23.00
N TRP A 95 2.06 -7.75 24.28
CA TRP A 95 3.04 -6.98 25.05
C TRP A 95 4.41 -6.83 24.35
N TYR A 96 4.88 -7.87 23.65
CA TYR A 96 6.13 -7.82 22.90
C TYR A 96 6.04 -6.92 21.66
N GLY A 97 4.86 -6.83 21.04
CA GLY A 97 4.60 -5.88 19.96
C GLY A 97 4.62 -4.44 20.46
N VAL A 98 4.02 -4.18 21.64
CA VAL A 98 4.11 -2.84 22.28
C VAL A 98 5.56 -2.50 22.57
N LEU A 99 6.34 -3.44 23.12
CA LEU A 99 7.75 -3.22 23.41
C LEU A 99 8.55 -2.93 22.13
N ALA A 100 8.35 -3.72 21.08
CA ALA A 100 9.00 -3.49 19.78
C ALA A 100 8.66 -2.11 19.23
N ASN A 101 7.38 -1.71 19.21
CA ASN A 101 6.94 -0.38 18.78
C ASN A 101 7.65 0.73 19.57
N ARG A 102 7.85 0.55 20.88
CA ARG A 102 8.58 1.53 21.70
C ARG A 102 10.06 1.63 21.31
N CYS A 103 10.73 0.49 21.15
CA CYS A 103 12.14 0.46 20.80
C CYS A 103 12.42 1.15 19.46
N VAL A 104 11.58 0.90 18.44
CA VAL A 104 11.76 1.48 17.09
C VAL A 104 11.45 2.97 17.01
N ILE A 105 10.83 3.58 18.02
CA ILE A 105 10.53 5.02 18.07
C ILE A 105 11.45 5.75 19.06
N VAL A 106 11.59 5.24 20.28
CA VAL A 106 12.33 5.91 21.37
C VAL A 106 13.82 6.01 21.05
N GLY A 107 14.44 4.92 20.61
CA GLY A 107 15.87 4.90 20.26
C GLY A 107 16.23 5.94 19.18
N PRO A 108 15.58 5.90 18.01
CA PRO A 108 15.77 6.91 16.96
C PRO A 108 15.55 8.35 17.44
N SER A 109 14.54 8.60 18.26
CA SER A 109 14.24 9.95 18.79
C SER A 109 15.37 10.48 19.68
N ILE A 110 15.92 9.62 20.55
CA ILE A 110 17.05 9.98 21.42
C ILE A 110 18.29 10.26 20.57
N VAL A 111 18.63 9.39 19.62
CA VAL A 111 19.81 9.54 18.75
C VAL A 111 19.70 10.82 17.93
N ALA A 112 18.57 11.06 17.30
CA ALA A 112 18.34 12.26 16.49
C ALA A 112 18.46 13.55 17.32
N ALA A 113 17.87 13.56 18.52
CA ALA A 113 17.96 14.70 19.42
C ALA A 113 19.37 14.93 19.95
N ALA A 114 20.14 13.86 20.23
CA ALA A 114 21.54 13.97 20.64
C ALA A 114 22.43 14.55 19.52
N VAL A 115 22.21 14.08 18.27
CA VAL A 115 22.90 14.66 17.10
C VAL A 115 22.55 16.13 16.94
N LEU A 116 21.26 16.50 17.09
CA LEU A 116 20.80 17.87 16.99
C LEU A 116 21.47 18.77 18.07
N GLN A 117 21.62 18.27 19.29
CA GLN A 117 22.29 19.00 20.37
C GLN A 117 23.81 19.20 20.14
N ALA A 118 24.42 18.33 19.36
CA ALA A 118 25.83 18.43 19.00
C ALA A 118 26.14 19.47 17.90
N ILE A 119 25.11 19.97 17.18
CA ILE A 119 25.29 20.96 16.10
C ILE A 119 25.46 22.36 16.72
N PRO A 120 26.58 23.04 16.46
CA PRO A 120 26.82 24.39 16.96
C PRO A 120 26.03 25.46 16.19
N SER A 121 26.01 26.68 16.70
CA SER A 121 25.48 27.89 16.01
C SER A 121 23.99 27.81 15.60
N ARG A 122 23.18 27.09 16.36
CA ARG A 122 21.73 26.97 16.14
C ARG A 122 20.93 28.26 16.43
N GLU A 123 21.59 29.28 16.89
CA GLU A 123 21.00 30.63 17.05
C GLU A 123 20.61 31.22 15.67
N ILE A 124 21.35 30.84 14.62
CA ILE A 124 21.02 31.24 13.24
C ILE A 124 19.83 30.40 12.76
N ALA A 125 18.71 31.06 12.42
CA ALA A 125 17.44 30.42 12.05
C ALA A 125 17.59 29.40 10.90
N ALA A 126 18.40 29.71 9.90
CA ALA A 126 18.66 28.79 8.77
C ALA A 126 19.40 27.52 9.21
N VAL A 127 20.40 27.67 10.12
CA VAL A 127 21.14 26.51 10.67
C VAL A 127 20.21 25.66 11.53
N ASP A 128 19.39 26.27 12.37
CA ASP A 128 18.43 25.57 13.23
C ASP A 128 17.36 24.83 12.39
N PHE A 129 16.88 25.46 11.32
CA PHE A 129 15.97 24.81 10.37
C PHE A 129 16.58 23.56 9.71
N VAL A 130 17.79 23.69 9.15
CA VAL A 130 18.50 22.57 8.51
C VAL A 130 18.81 21.48 9.53
N ALA A 131 19.27 21.85 10.72
CA ALA A 131 19.59 20.92 11.80
C ALA A 131 18.33 20.15 12.27
N THR A 132 17.19 20.83 12.42
CA THR A 132 15.90 20.21 12.78
C THR A 132 15.42 19.25 11.70
N THR A 133 15.55 19.63 10.42
CA THR A 133 15.22 18.77 9.28
C THR A 133 16.12 17.53 9.24
N LEU A 134 17.40 17.70 9.47
CA LEU A 134 18.37 16.59 9.54
C LEU A 134 18.04 15.63 10.70
N ALA A 135 17.72 16.17 11.88
CA ALA A 135 17.33 15.34 13.03
C ALA A 135 16.04 14.55 12.74
N GLY A 136 15.04 15.19 12.15
CA GLY A 136 13.84 14.51 11.67
C GLY A 136 14.15 13.38 10.69
N SER A 137 15.03 13.64 9.72
CA SER A 137 15.47 12.66 8.72
C SER A 137 16.21 11.47 9.36
N ILE A 138 17.09 11.71 10.32
CA ILE A 138 17.80 10.67 11.06
C ILE A 138 16.81 9.83 11.87
N CYS A 139 15.89 10.47 12.60
CA CYS A 139 14.87 9.79 13.39
C CYS A 139 14.02 8.88 12.51
N PHE A 140 13.52 9.40 11.39
CA PHE A 140 12.68 8.65 10.47
C PHE A 140 13.43 7.49 9.81
N SER A 141 14.64 7.72 9.30
CA SER A 141 15.45 6.69 8.65
C SER A 141 15.78 5.54 9.60
N LEU A 142 16.18 5.84 10.83
CA LEU A 142 16.42 4.82 11.84
C LEU A 142 15.15 4.06 12.23
N ASN A 143 14.02 4.77 12.36
CA ASN A 143 12.73 4.15 12.65
C ASN A 143 12.31 3.19 11.53
N VAL A 144 12.38 3.62 10.26
CA VAL A 144 12.06 2.79 9.09
C VAL A 144 13.01 1.59 9.02
N PHE A 145 14.29 1.78 9.21
CA PHE A 145 15.28 0.69 9.19
C PHE A 145 14.99 -0.36 10.27
N LEU A 146 14.78 0.07 11.52
CA LEU A 146 14.49 -0.83 12.63
C LEU A 146 13.15 -1.55 12.43
N THR A 147 12.13 -0.83 11.99
CA THR A 147 10.80 -1.43 11.71
C THR A 147 10.89 -2.45 10.58
N SER A 148 11.56 -2.10 9.46
CA SER A 148 11.75 -3.01 8.33
C SER A 148 12.58 -4.25 8.73
N THR A 149 13.60 -4.09 9.57
CA THR A 149 14.38 -5.20 10.10
C THR A 149 13.51 -6.12 10.95
N PHE A 150 12.68 -5.56 11.84
CA PHE A 150 11.79 -6.34 12.70
C PHE A 150 10.75 -7.12 11.89
N VAL A 151 10.13 -6.47 10.87
CA VAL A 151 9.16 -7.12 9.98
C VAL A 151 9.83 -8.20 9.14
N SER A 152 11.02 -7.93 8.58
CA SER A 152 11.80 -8.90 7.82
C SER A 152 12.12 -10.16 8.63
N LEU A 153 12.54 -10.00 9.89
CA LEU A 153 12.84 -11.13 10.77
C LEU A 153 11.59 -11.94 11.17
N ARG A 154 10.42 -11.27 11.24
CA ARG A 154 9.17 -11.92 11.64
C ARG A 154 8.47 -12.62 10.48
N GLU A 155 8.43 -11.98 9.30
CA GLU A 155 7.61 -12.40 8.15
C GLU A 155 8.44 -13.02 7.03
N GLY A 156 9.79 -13.00 7.15
CA GLY A 156 10.69 -13.55 6.13
C GLY A 156 10.81 -12.71 4.85
N GLU A 157 10.20 -11.51 4.82
CA GLU A 157 10.22 -10.64 3.66
C GLU A 157 11.59 -9.94 3.50
N PRO A 158 12.12 -9.79 2.27
CA PRO A 158 13.39 -9.11 2.03
C PRO A 158 13.36 -7.65 2.51
N ILE A 159 14.33 -7.26 3.34
CA ILE A 159 14.42 -5.91 3.90
C ILE A 159 14.46 -4.82 2.81
N ALA A 160 15.09 -5.10 1.66
CA ALA A 160 15.16 -4.17 0.54
C ALA A 160 13.78 -3.85 -0.07
N LYS A 161 12.83 -4.79 -0.04
CA LYS A 161 11.44 -4.59 -0.47
C LYS A 161 10.72 -3.66 0.50
N LEU A 162 10.87 -3.89 1.80
CA LEU A 162 10.26 -3.09 2.86
C LEU A 162 10.79 -1.64 2.88
N LEU A 163 12.10 -1.45 2.69
CA LEU A 163 12.70 -0.12 2.61
C LEU A 163 12.24 0.67 1.39
N ARG A 164 12.06 0.01 0.23
CA ARG A 164 11.52 0.67 -0.98
C ARG A 164 10.08 1.14 -0.77
N SER A 165 9.24 0.33 -0.14
CA SER A 165 7.84 0.70 0.13
C SER A 165 7.69 1.90 1.08
N ALA A 166 8.72 2.21 1.87
CA ALA A 166 8.75 3.37 2.77
C ALA A 166 9.08 4.71 2.05
N GLY A 167 9.45 4.70 0.77
CA GLY A 167 9.88 5.91 0.04
C GLY A 167 8.84 7.03 0.03
N GLY A 168 7.57 6.72 -0.17
CA GLY A 168 6.47 7.71 -0.12
C GLY A 168 6.29 8.34 1.26
N ALA A 169 6.53 7.59 2.33
CA ALA A 169 6.46 8.10 3.70
C ALA A 169 7.60 9.08 3.99
N TYR A 170 8.77 8.93 3.32
CA TYR A 170 9.91 9.83 3.48
C TYR A 170 9.59 11.25 2.98
N LEU A 171 8.90 11.37 1.84
CA LEU A 171 8.48 12.67 1.30
C LEU A 171 7.51 13.38 2.26
N ASN A 172 6.60 12.65 2.86
CA ASN A 172 5.68 13.19 3.87
C ASN A 172 6.43 13.68 5.13
N MET A 173 7.45 12.94 5.57
CA MET A 173 8.31 13.36 6.69
C MET A 173 9.01 14.68 6.36
N LEU A 174 9.59 14.83 5.16
CA LEU A 174 10.23 16.06 4.73
C LEU A 174 9.26 17.25 4.73
N ALA A 175 8.00 17.04 4.35
CA ALA A 175 6.97 18.06 4.41
C ALA A 175 6.60 18.48 5.83
N LEU A 176 6.70 17.57 6.82
CA LEU A 176 6.40 17.85 8.22
C LEU A 176 7.57 18.53 8.98
N ALA A 177 8.81 18.41 8.50
CA ALA A 177 9.98 18.98 9.18
C ALA A 177 9.93 20.52 9.30
N PRO A 178 9.54 21.30 8.28
CA PRO A 178 9.35 22.76 8.41
C PRO A 178 8.29 23.11 9.45
N ILE A 179 7.20 22.34 9.53
CA ILE A 179 6.13 22.52 10.50
C ILE A 179 6.68 22.29 11.91
N ALA A 180 7.43 21.21 12.12
CA ALA A 180 8.06 20.89 13.41
C ALA A 180 8.99 22.01 13.89
N TRP A 181 9.84 22.50 12.99
CA TRP A 181 10.74 23.63 13.30
C TRP A 181 9.94 24.89 13.66
N LEU A 182 8.93 25.24 12.89
CA LEU A 182 8.11 26.41 13.13
C LEU A 182 7.32 26.29 14.45
N MET A 183 6.78 25.09 14.76
CA MET A 183 6.14 24.81 16.06
C MET A 183 7.08 25.09 17.22
N ALA A 184 8.35 24.60 17.14
CA ALA A 184 9.34 24.83 18.17
C ALA A 184 9.68 26.32 18.32
N ARG A 185 9.85 27.06 17.22
CA ARG A 185 10.14 28.49 17.23
C ARG A 185 8.99 29.31 17.80
N MET A 186 7.75 29.00 17.40
CA MET A 186 6.55 29.67 17.90
C MET A 186 6.32 29.38 19.38
N TYR A 187 6.62 28.17 19.85
CA TYR A 187 6.54 27.83 21.25
C TYR A 187 7.46 28.74 22.11
N VAL A 188 8.71 28.95 21.68
CA VAL A 188 9.67 29.80 22.38
C VAL A 188 9.29 31.28 22.27
N ALA A 189 8.80 31.74 21.12
CA ALA A 189 8.54 33.14 20.84
C ALA A 189 7.22 33.65 21.45
N ALA A 190 6.15 32.83 21.40
CA ALA A 190 4.79 33.25 21.76
C ALA A 190 4.15 32.36 22.84
N GLY A 191 4.80 31.26 23.25
CA GLY A 191 4.29 30.35 24.28
C GLY A 191 3.50 29.18 23.71
N TRP A 192 3.08 28.27 24.60
CA TRP A 192 2.43 27.00 24.27
C TRP A 192 1.15 27.14 23.44
N TRP A 193 0.36 28.19 23.66
CA TRP A 193 -0.90 28.42 22.94
C TRP A 193 -0.70 28.65 21.44
N ALA A 194 0.42 29.24 21.04
CA ALA A 194 0.74 29.47 19.62
C ALA A 194 0.91 28.16 18.83
N VAL A 195 1.32 27.09 19.51
CA VAL A 195 1.45 25.76 18.89
C VAL A 195 0.09 25.21 18.50
N LEU A 196 -0.99 25.56 19.22
CA LEU A 196 -2.34 25.09 18.90
C LEU A 196 -2.84 25.62 17.54
N LEU A 197 -2.28 26.72 17.03
CA LEU A 197 -2.59 27.23 15.69
C LEU A 197 -2.23 26.21 14.59
N PHE A 198 -1.24 25.34 14.84
CA PHE A 198 -0.88 24.28 13.90
C PHE A 198 -1.86 23.10 13.92
N ALA A 199 -2.73 23.01 14.93
CA ALA A 199 -3.73 21.96 14.98
C ALA A 199 -4.70 22.05 13.80
N VAL A 200 -5.08 23.25 13.36
CA VAL A 200 -6.01 23.45 12.24
C VAL A 200 -5.41 22.95 10.91
N PRO A 201 -4.23 23.42 10.43
CA PRO A 201 -3.66 22.92 9.18
C PRO A 201 -3.31 21.43 9.25
N LEU A 202 -2.83 20.92 10.38
CA LEU A 202 -2.55 19.49 10.52
C LEU A 202 -3.84 18.65 10.47
N PHE A 203 -4.90 19.12 11.13
CA PHE A 203 -6.19 18.43 11.11
C PHE A 203 -6.86 18.50 9.73
N THR A 204 -6.84 19.66 9.05
CA THR A 204 -7.41 19.80 7.70
C THR A 204 -6.65 18.95 6.68
N THR A 205 -5.31 18.93 6.72
CA THR A 205 -4.49 18.06 5.88
C THR A 205 -4.82 16.59 6.11
N ARG A 206 -4.95 16.18 7.38
CA ARG A 206 -5.36 14.83 7.73
C ARG A 206 -6.75 14.50 7.21
N LEU A 207 -7.71 15.43 7.37
CA LEU A 207 -9.08 15.21 6.89
C LEU A 207 -9.13 15.07 5.37
N ALA A 208 -8.43 15.96 4.66
CA ALA A 208 -8.33 15.89 3.20
C ALA A 208 -7.71 14.57 2.73
N TYR A 209 -6.61 14.16 3.37
CA TYR A 209 -5.95 12.91 3.03
C TYR A 209 -6.82 11.68 3.34
N ARG A 210 -7.50 11.67 4.49
CA ARG A 210 -8.46 10.61 4.82
C ARG A 210 -9.57 10.50 3.77
N ARG A 211 -10.13 11.64 3.36
CA ARG A 211 -11.14 11.68 2.29
C ARG A 211 -10.62 11.15 0.96
N PHE A 212 -9.40 11.51 0.62
CA PHE A 212 -8.75 10.98 -0.59
C PHE A 212 -8.64 9.44 -0.56
N VAL A 213 -8.19 8.87 0.57
CA VAL A 213 -8.09 7.41 0.74
C VAL A 213 -9.47 6.75 0.71
N GLU A 214 -10.49 7.33 1.37
CA GLU A 214 -11.87 6.83 1.36
C GLU A 214 -12.46 6.83 -0.06
N VAL A 215 -12.27 7.91 -0.82
CA VAL A 215 -12.75 8.00 -2.21
C VAL A 215 -12.05 6.99 -3.10
N ARG A 216 -10.73 6.84 -2.97
CA ARG A 216 -9.97 5.85 -3.73
C ARG A 216 -10.42 4.41 -3.42
N ALA A 217 -10.63 4.08 -2.14
CA ALA A 217 -11.13 2.76 -1.74
C ALA A 217 -12.53 2.49 -2.32
N MET A 218 -13.43 3.48 -2.24
CA MET A 218 -14.78 3.38 -2.80
C MET A 218 -14.76 3.20 -4.32
N PHE A 219 -13.86 3.90 -5.02
CA PHE A 219 -13.68 3.72 -6.45
C PHE A 219 -13.23 2.29 -6.77
N THR A 220 -12.21 1.77 -6.06
CA THR A 220 -11.71 0.40 -6.21
C THR A 220 -12.82 -0.64 -5.99
N GLU A 221 -13.59 -0.51 -4.90
CA GLU A 221 -14.71 -1.40 -4.60
C GLU A 221 -15.80 -1.36 -5.68
N THR A 222 -16.11 -0.17 -6.21
CA THR A 222 -17.12 0.00 -7.27
C THR A 222 -16.67 -0.68 -8.56
N VAL A 223 -15.42 -0.45 -8.99
CA VAL A 223 -14.86 -1.07 -10.20
C VAL A 223 -14.79 -2.59 -10.04
N SER A 224 -14.31 -3.09 -8.90
CA SER A 224 -14.26 -4.52 -8.63
C SER A 224 -15.64 -5.16 -8.63
N SER A 225 -16.66 -4.45 -8.12
CA SER A 225 -18.06 -4.93 -8.13
C SER A 225 -18.63 -4.97 -9.54
N LEU A 226 -18.29 -3.99 -10.40
CA LEU A 226 -18.71 -3.99 -11.81
C LEU A 226 -18.03 -5.13 -12.57
N ALA A 227 -16.72 -5.34 -12.40
CA ALA A 227 -16.01 -6.47 -12.99
C ALA A 227 -16.64 -7.81 -12.57
N ALA A 228 -16.88 -7.99 -11.27
CA ALA A 228 -17.54 -9.19 -10.74
C ALA A 228 -18.97 -9.40 -11.27
N ALA A 229 -19.70 -8.32 -11.58
CA ALA A 229 -21.04 -8.43 -12.19
C ALA A 229 -20.96 -8.92 -13.64
N VAL A 230 -19.94 -8.48 -14.40
CA VAL A 230 -19.65 -8.97 -15.76
C VAL A 230 -19.23 -10.44 -15.71
N ASP A 231 -18.30 -10.76 -14.83
CA ASP A 231 -17.84 -12.13 -14.60
C ASP A 231 -19.01 -13.09 -14.25
N LYS A 232 -19.98 -12.65 -13.42
CA LYS A 232 -21.16 -13.46 -13.08
C LYS A 232 -22.16 -13.63 -14.23
N ARG A 233 -22.23 -12.65 -15.15
CA ARG A 233 -23.04 -12.76 -16.35
C ARG A 233 -22.46 -13.77 -17.33
N ASP A 234 -21.15 -13.79 -17.47
CA ASP A 234 -20.40 -14.83 -18.15
C ASP A 234 -20.22 -16.01 -17.18
N LYS A 235 -21.16 -16.96 -17.15
CA LYS A 235 -21.30 -18.09 -16.19
C LYS A 235 -20.02 -18.85 -15.82
N PHE A 236 -18.87 -18.47 -16.36
CA PHE A 236 -17.62 -19.22 -16.35
C PHE A 236 -16.46 -18.50 -15.67
N SER A 237 -16.68 -17.29 -15.15
CA SER A 237 -15.61 -16.42 -14.71
C SER A 237 -15.71 -15.94 -13.26
N GLY A 238 -16.14 -16.78 -12.33
CA GLY A 238 -16.02 -16.42 -10.91
C GLY A 238 -14.59 -16.05 -10.56
N ASP A 239 -14.34 -14.76 -10.22
CA ASP A 239 -13.02 -14.18 -9.93
C ASP A 239 -11.98 -14.19 -11.09
N HIS A 240 -12.40 -14.41 -12.35
CA HIS A 240 -11.52 -14.41 -13.51
C HIS A 240 -10.75 -13.10 -13.64
N SER A 241 -11.46 -11.99 -13.74
CA SER A 241 -10.85 -10.67 -13.91
C SER A 241 -9.83 -10.35 -12.80
N ARG A 242 -10.09 -10.77 -11.56
CA ARG A 242 -9.16 -10.59 -10.46
C ARG A 242 -7.90 -11.46 -10.61
N ARG A 243 -8.04 -12.73 -11.02
CA ARG A 243 -6.86 -13.58 -11.26
C ARG A 243 -6.01 -13.08 -12.43
N VAL A 244 -6.64 -12.65 -13.52
CA VAL A 244 -5.94 -12.03 -14.66
C VAL A 244 -5.17 -10.78 -14.22
N GLN A 245 -5.79 -9.91 -13.43
CA GLN A 245 -5.13 -8.75 -12.82
C GLN A 245 -3.89 -9.16 -12.02
N GLU A 246 -4.01 -10.12 -11.10
CA GLU A 246 -2.88 -10.56 -10.25
C GLU A 246 -1.72 -11.11 -11.09
N ILE A 247 -2.03 -11.92 -12.10
CA ILE A 247 -1.03 -12.48 -13.02
C ILE A 247 -0.35 -11.37 -13.83
N ALA A 248 -1.13 -10.47 -14.42
CA ALA A 248 -0.61 -9.35 -15.22
C ALA A 248 0.32 -8.44 -14.41
N MET A 249 -0.06 -8.12 -13.17
CA MET A 249 0.78 -7.34 -12.27
C MET A 249 2.10 -8.05 -11.92
N ASP A 250 2.08 -9.37 -11.73
CA ASP A 250 3.29 -10.14 -11.43
C ASP A 250 4.23 -10.20 -12.65
N ILE A 251 3.67 -10.31 -13.87
CA ILE A 251 4.45 -10.19 -15.11
C ILE A 251 5.04 -8.78 -15.23
N GLY A 252 4.24 -7.73 -15.03
CA GLY A 252 4.69 -6.34 -15.07
C GLY A 252 5.84 -6.07 -14.10
N ARG A 253 5.75 -6.60 -12.87
CA ARG A 253 6.84 -6.52 -11.88
C ARG A 253 8.10 -7.24 -12.35
N ALA A 254 7.97 -8.44 -12.96
CA ALA A 254 9.09 -9.19 -13.51
C ALA A 254 9.77 -8.44 -14.67
N MET A 255 9.00 -7.71 -15.47
CA MET A 255 9.47 -6.84 -16.54
C MET A 255 9.96 -5.48 -16.06
N LYS A 256 9.76 -5.15 -14.77
CA LYS A 256 10.15 -3.88 -14.14
C LYS A 256 9.49 -2.65 -14.79
N VAL A 257 8.23 -2.77 -15.18
CA VAL A 257 7.46 -1.62 -15.67
C VAL A 257 7.28 -0.59 -14.55
N SER A 258 6.93 0.64 -14.91
CA SER A 258 6.73 1.73 -13.94
C SER A 258 5.58 1.43 -12.97
N GLU A 259 5.55 2.09 -11.81
CA GLU A 259 4.42 1.97 -10.87
C GLU A 259 3.10 2.45 -11.51
N GLU A 260 3.17 3.45 -12.39
CA GLU A 260 2.01 3.94 -13.14
C GLU A 260 1.50 2.89 -14.14
N ASP A 261 2.40 2.13 -14.77
CA ASP A 261 2.03 1.03 -15.67
C ASP A 261 1.50 -0.18 -14.89
N LEU A 262 2.03 -0.42 -13.68
CA LEU A 262 1.46 -1.44 -12.77
C LEU A 262 0.04 -1.07 -12.35
N GLU A 263 -0.23 0.20 -12.04
CA GLU A 263 -1.59 0.67 -11.74
C GLU A 263 -2.51 0.52 -12.97
N ALA A 264 -2.02 0.81 -14.17
CA ALA A 264 -2.78 0.60 -15.40
C ALA A 264 -3.07 -0.89 -15.66
N LEU A 265 -2.13 -1.80 -15.37
CA LEU A 265 -2.37 -3.24 -15.43
C LEU A 265 -3.38 -3.71 -14.38
N GLU A 266 -3.37 -3.10 -13.19
CA GLU A 266 -4.34 -3.39 -12.13
C GLU A 266 -5.78 -3.16 -12.62
N TRP A 267 -6.05 -1.97 -13.15
CA TRP A 267 -7.38 -1.61 -13.65
C TRP A 267 -7.70 -2.27 -14.99
N GLY A 268 -6.73 -2.35 -15.89
CA GLY A 268 -6.89 -3.01 -17.18
C GLY A 268 -7.24 -4.48 -17.03
N GLY A 269 -6.59 -5.19 -16.10
CA GLY A 269 -6.90 -6.59 -15.80
C GLY A 269 -8.31 -6.80 -15.25
N LEU A 270 -8.78 -5.90 -14.37
CA LEU A 270 -10.14 -5.97 -13.84
C LEU A 270 -11.21 -5.65 -14.90
N LEU A 271 -10.93 -4.74 -15.82
CA LEU A 271 -11.92 -4.17 -16.74
C LEU A 271 -11.80 -4.65 -18.18
N HIS A 272 -10.84 -5.53 -18.51
CA HIS A 272 -10.60 -5.92 -19.90
C HIS A 272 -11.84 -6.48 -20.60
N ASP A 273 -12.67 -7.20 -19.87
CA ASP A 273 -13.88 -7.85 -20.33
C ASP A 273 -15.16 -7.04 -20.13
N ILE A 274 -15.09 -5.78 -19.66
CA ILE A 274 -16.27 -4.94 -19.38
C ILE A 274 -17.19 -4.80 -20.58
N GLY A 275 -16.65 -4.81 -21.79
CA GLY A 275 -17.42 -4.72 -23.03
C GLY A 275 -18.32 -5.92 -23.32
N LYS A 276 -18.17 -7.04 -22.64
CA LYS A 276 -19.10 -8.18 -22.70
C LYS A 276 -20.52 -7.79 -22.28
N ILE A 277 -20.69 -6.67 -21.56
CA ILE A 277 -22.00 -6.08 -21.28
C ILE A 277 -22.79 -5.80 -22.57
N GLY A 278 -22.12 -5.38 -23.64
CA GLY A 278 -22.72 -5.09 -24.93
C GLY A 278 -22.98 -6.32 -25.83
N VAL A 279 -22.46 -7.49 -25.46
CA VAL A 279 -22.66 -8.73 -26.22
C VAL A 279 -24.03 -9.34 -25.88
N PRO A 280 -24.85 -9.74 -26.87
CA PRO A 280 -26.14 -10.37 -26.62
C PRO A 280 -26.00 -11.69 -25.84
N ASP A 281 -26.92 -11.97 -24.91
CA ASP A 281 -26.96 -13.20 -24.10
C ASP A 281 -27.01 -14.48 -24.95
N SER A 282 -27.68 -14.43 -26.11
CA SER A 282 -27.76 -15.55 -27.07
C SER A 282 -26.37 -15.95 -27.61
N VAL A 283 -25.42 -15.02 -27.62
CA VAL A 283 -24.05 -15.24 -28.06
C VAL A 283 -23.13 -15.56 -26.87
N LEU A 284 -23.23 -14.73 -25.81
CA LEU A 284 -22.38 -14.85 -24.64
C LEU A 284 -22.56 -16.18 -23.89
N LEU A 285 -23.81 -16.64 -23.76
CA LEU A 285 -24.16 -17.84 -22.99
C LEU A 285 -24.28 -19.12 -23.85
N LYS A 286 -23.95 -19.03 -25.14
CA LYS A 286 -24.02 -20.15 -26.06
C LYS A 286 -22.99 -21.22 -25.72
N GLN A 287 -23.43 -22.48 -25.55
CA GLN A 287 -22.55 -23.61 -25.25
C GLN A 287 -21.99 -24.28 -26.51
N GLU A 288 -22.63 -24.04 -27.65
CA GLU A 288 -22.24 -24.56 -28.95
C GLU A 288 -21.18 -23.69 -29.62
N ARG A 289 -20.58 -24.18 -30.69
CA ARG A 289 -19.62 -23.37 -31.49
C ARG A 289 -20.34 -22.14 -32.06
N LEU A 290 -19.72 -20.97 -31.87
CA LEU A 290 -20.22 -19.70 -32.43
C LEU A 290 -20.12 -19.76 -33.97
N THR A 291 -21.17 -19.25 -34.66
CA THR A 291 -21.11 -18.95 -36.10
C THR A 291 -20.09 -17.84 -36.37
N ARG A 292 -19.82 -17.54 -37.62
CA ARG A 292 -18.92 -16.44 -38.00
C ARG A 292 -19.42 -15.09 -37.53
N GLU A 293 -20.73 -14.87 -37.67
CA GLU A 293 -21.43 -13.64 -37.25
C GLU A 293 -21.44 -13.49 -35.74
N GLU A 294 -21.77 -14.56 -35.01
CA GLU A 294 -21.75 -14.58 -33.54
C GLU A 294 -20.32 -14.37 -32.99
N ARG A 295 -19.32 -14.93 -33.66
CA ARG A 295 -17.90 -14.69 -33.30
C ARG A 295 -17.52 -13.24 -33.51
N ALA A 296 -17.96 -12.60 -34.59
CA ALA A 296 -17.73 -11.18 -34.82
C ALA A 296 -18.38 -10.32 -33.71
N GLN A 297 -19.59 -10.69 -33.24
CA GLN A 297 -20.22 -10.04 -32.11
C GLN A 297 -19.44 -10.26 -30.79
N MET A 298 -18.96 -11.47 -30.53
CA MET A 298 -18.12 -11.74 -29.37
C MET A 298 -16.82 -10.93 -29.44
N ASN A 299 -16.16 -10.90 -30.60
CA ASN A 299 -14.91 -10.20 -30.78
C ASN A 299 -15.03 -8.68 -30.76
N SER A 300 -16.24 -8.10 -30.67
CA SER A 300 -16.44 -6.65 -30.53
C SER A 300 -16.28 -6.17 -29.08
N HIS A 301 -16.22 -7.08 -28.07
CA HIS A 301 -16.16 -6.66 -26.67
C HIS A 301 -14.96 -5.76 -26.32
N PRO A 302 -13.74 -5.85 -26.92
CA PRO A 302 -12.67 -4.91 -26.62
C PRO A 302 -13.01 -3.48 -27.06
N VAL A 303 -13.65 -3.33 -28.24
CA VAL A 303 -14.11 -2.03 -28.75
C VAL A 303 -15.23 -1.47 -27.87
N LEU A 304 -16.24 -2.28 -27.55
CA LEU A 304 -17.32 -1.90 -26.65
C LEU A 304 -16.79 -1.55 -25.24
N GLY A 305 -15.79 -2.28 -24.76
CA GLY A 305 -15.12 -1.98 -23.51
C GLY A 305 -14.43 -0.63 -23.52
N ALA A 306 -13.70 -0.33 -24.59
CA ALA A 306 -13.07 0.97 -24.78
C ALA A 306 -14.09 2.12 -24.88
N GLU A 307 -15.24 1.89 -25.53
CA GLU A 307 -16.34 2.87 -25.59
C GLU A 307 -16.96 3.12 -24.21
N ILE A 308 -17.15 2.08 -23.40
CA ILE A 308 -17.71 2.18 -22.03
C ILE A 308 -16.77 2.96 -21.11
N ILE A 309 -15.47 2.69 -21.19
CA ILE A 309 -14.45 3.30 -20.30
C ILE A 309 -13.98 4.67 -20.80
N GLY A 310 -14.05 4.93 -22.10
CA GLY A 310 -13.56 6.17 -22.72
C GLY A 310 -13.99 7.49 -22.07
N PRO A 311 -15.23 7.64 -21.57
CA PRO A 311 -15.65 8.84 -20.84
C PRO A 311 -14.96 9.02 -19.48
N VAL A 312 -14.33 7.99 -18.93
CA VAL A 312 -13.69 8.03 -17.60
C VAL A 312 -12.24 8.47 -17.75
N THR A 313 -11.98 9.77 -17.66
CA THR A 313 -10.66 10.38 -17.92
C THR A 313 -9.53 9.79 -17.06
N HIS A 314 -9.84 9.30 -15.85
CA HIS A 314 -8.85 8.67 -14.97
C HIS A 314 -8.41 7.29 -15.46
N LEU A 315 -9.12 6.66 -16.39
CA LEU A 315 -8.82 5.36 -16.98
C LEU A 315 -8.31 5.47 -18.43
N ALA A 316 -7.77 6.62 -18.81
CA ALA A 316 -7.27 6.85 -20.17
C ALA A 316 -6.05 5.95 -20.52
N ARG A 317 -5.25 5.55 -19.53
CA ARG A 317 -4.09 4.66 -19.72
C ARG A 317 -4.50 3.20 -19.91
N GLU A 318 -5.65 2.81 -19.40
CA GLU A 318 -6.22 1.47 -19.50
C GLU A 318 -6.91 1.22 -20.85
N LEU A 319 -7.34 2.29 -21.53
CA LEU A 319 -8.02 2.16 -22.83
C LEU A 319 -7.24 1.34 -23.87
N PRO A 320 -5.94 1.59 -24.11
CA PRO A 320 -5.17 0.76 -25.04
C PRO A 320 -5.03 -0.69 -24.58
N ILE A 321 -5.03 -0.96 -23.26
CA ILE A 321 -4.96 -2.29 -22.70
C ILE A 321 -6.24 -3.05 -23.02
N ILE A 322 -7.41 -2.43 -22.71
CA ILE A 322 -8.74 -2.99 -22.92
C ILE A 322 -9.02 -3.20 -24.41
N LEU A 323 -8.63 -2.26 -25.26
CA LEU A 323 -8.88 -2.32 -26.71
C LEU A 323 -8.06 -3.42 -27.40
N HIS A 324 -6.79 -3.60 -26.99
CA HIS A 324 -5.83 -4.43 -27.73
C HIS A 324 -5.42 -5.73 -27.02
N HIS A 325 -6.09 -6.13 -25.93
CA HIS A 325 -5.71 -7.35 -25.20
C HIS A 325 -5.91 -8.67 -25.99
N HIS A 326 -6.60 -8.62 -27.12
CA HIS A 326 -6.74 -9.75 -28.05
C HIS A 326 -5.96 -9.61 -29.34
N GLU A 327 -5.04 -8.64 -29.40
CA GLU A 327 -4.07 -8.60 -30.51
C GLU A 327 -3.06 -9.72 -30.38
N TRP A 328 -2.74 -10.34 -31.51
CA TRP A 328 -1.74 -11.38 -31.58
C TRP A 328 -0.42 -10.82 -32.10
N PHE A 329 0.69 -11.26 -31.53
CA PHE A 329 2.01 -10.73 -31.86
C PHE A 329 2.34 -10.75 -33.35
N ASN A 330 1.78 -11.71 -34.11
CA ASN A 330 1.96 -11.85 -35.57
C ASN A 330 0.90 -11.08 -36.39
N GLY A 331 0.01 -10.27 -35.80
CA GLY A 331 -1.03 -9.52 -36.49
C GLY A 331 -2.29 -10.31 -36.86
N SER A 332 -2.45 -11.56 -36.38
CA SER A 332 -3.66 -12.35 -36.63
C SER A 332 -4.77 -12.09 -35.61
N GLY A 333 -4.54 -11.17 -34.65
CA GLY A 333 -5.48 -10.78 -33.60
C GLY A 333 -6.58 -9.81 -34.05
N TYR A 334 -7.22 -9.16 -33.09
CA TYR A 334 -8.26 -8.15 -33.30
C TYR A 334 -8.24 -7.12 -32.16
N PRO A 335 -8.78 -5.90 -32.34
CA PRO A 335 -9.56 -5.43 -33.49
C PRO A 335 -8.71 -4.88 -34.68
N ASP A 336 -7.50 -4.32 -34.42
CA ASP A 336 -6.74 -3.52 -35.39
C ASP A 336 -5.68 -4.30 -36.14
N ARG A 337 -5.40 -5.54 -35.72
CA ARG A 337 -4.41 -6.44 -36.32
C ARG A 337 -2.99 -5.88 -36.26
N MET A 338 -2.65 -5.29 -35.13
CA MET A 338 -1.33 -4.74 -34.84
C MET A 338 -0.27 -5.85 -34.79
N VAL A 339 0.97 -5.54 -35.16
CA VAL A 339 2.06 -6.51 -35.24
C VAL A 339 3.19 -6.15 -34.27
N GLY A 340 3.65 -7.11 -33.50
CA GLY A 340 4.86 -6.97 -32.68
C GLY A 340 4.75 -5.82 -31.68
N ASP A 341 5.70 -4.89 -31.76
CA ASP A 341 5.80 -3.75 -30.85
C ASP A 341 4.78 -2.62 -31.11
N GLU A 342 4.01 -2.70 -32.21
CA GLU A 342 2.87 -1.81 -32.41
C GLU A 342 1.81 -2.04 -31.34
N ILE A 343 1.69 -3.28 -30.81
CA ILE A 343 0.78 -3.62 -29.74
C ILE A 343 1.32 -3.02 -28.43
N PRO A 344 0.52 -2.24 -27.70
CA PRO A 344 0.93 -1.69 -26.41
C PRO A 344 1.47 -2.77 -25.47
N LEU A 345 2.62 -2.54 -24.85
CA LEU A 345 3.28 -3.55 -23.98
C LEU A 345 2.33 -4.09 -22.90
N LEU A 346 1.53 -3.22 -22.27
CA LEU A 346 0.60 -3.61 -21.21
C LEU A 346 -0.53 -4.50 -21.75
N ALA A 347 -0.96 -4.32 -22.99
CA ALA A 347 -1.92 -5.21 -23.65
C ALA A 347 -1.28 -6.59 -23.95
N ARG A 348 -0.01 -6.65 -24.38
CA ARG A 348 0.74 -7.90 -24.57
C ARG A 348 0.88 -8.66 -23.24
N ILE A 349 1.14 -7.96 -22.14
CA ILE A 349 1.20 -8.53 -20.79
C ILE A 349 -0.15 -9.13 -20.40
N LEU A 350 -1.23 -8.35 -20.58
CA LEU A 350 -2.57 -8.78 -20.25
C LEU A 350 -2.99 -10.01 -21.07
N HIS A 351 -2.65 -10.04 -22.37
CA HIS A 351 -2.95 -11.16 -23.25
C HIS A 351 -2.36 -12.50 -22.74
N VAL A 352 -1.11 -12.48 -22.27
CA VAL A 352 -0.46 -13.68 -21.68
C VAL A 352 -1.17 -14.08 -20.37
N ALA A 353 -1.51 -13.10 -19.53
CA ALA A 353 -2.17 -13.34 -18.25
C ALA A 353 -3.57 -13.95 -18.44
N ASP A 354 -4.38 -13.38 -19.35
CA ASP A 354 -5.72 -13.88 -19.66
C ASP A 354 -5.66 -15.30 -20.27
N ALA A 355 -4.77 -15.52 -21.25
CA ALA A 355 -4.61 -16.83 -21.86
C ALA A 355 -4.19 -17.90 -20.84
N PHE A 356 -3.26 -17.60 -19.94
CA PHE A 356 -2.84 -18.53 -18.89
C PHE A 356 -3.99 -18.86 -17.94
N GLU A 357 -4.71 -17.85 -17.45
CA GLU A 357 -5.89 -18.05 -16.61
C GLU A 357 -6.96 -18.88 -17.33
N ALA A 358 -7.25 -18.52 -18.58
CA ALA A 358 -8.22 -19.26 -19.40
C ALA A 358 -7.84 -20.72 -19.62
N MET A 359 -6.56 -21.06 -19.69
CA MET A 359 -6.07 -22.42 -19.84
C MET A 359 -6.15 -23.23 -18.55
N THR A 360 -5.91 -22.60 -17.40
CA THR A 360 -5.79 -23.26 -16.09
C THR A 360 -7.07 -23.24 -15.27
N ALA A 361 -8.05 -22.40 -15.62
CA ALA A 361 -9.37 -22.40 -14.99
C ALA A 361 -10.31 -23.47 -15.56
N ALA A 362 -11.20 -23.99 -14.72
CA ALA A 362 -12.28 -24.87 -15.16
C ALA A 362 -13.29 -24.08 -15.99
N ARG A 363 -13.56 -24.52 -17.23
CA ARG A 363 -14.55 -23.89 -18.13
C ARG A 363 -15.51 -24.95 -18.70
N PRO A 364 -16.77 -24.64 -19.01
CA PRO A 364 -17.79 -25.64 -19.42
C PRO A 364 -17.49 -26.35 -20.73
N TYR A 365 -16.84 -25.64 -21.66
CA TYR A 365 -16.41 -26.26 -22.92
C TYR A 365 -15.08 -27.03 -22.75
N ARG A 366 -14.44 -26.95 -21.56
CA ARG A 366 -13.25 -27.68 -21.19
C ARG A 366 -13.43 -28.22 -19.78
N MET A 367 -14.00 -29.40 -19.66
CA MET A 367 -14.28 -30.07 -18.38
C MET A 367 -13.01 -30.35 -17.57
N THR A 368 -11.85 -30.46 -18.22
CA THR A 368 -10.56 -30.66 -17.57
C THR A 368 -9.65 -29.48 -17.90
N PRO A 369 -9.32 -28.61 -16.93
CA PRO A 369 -8.31 -27.57 -17.11
C PRO A 369 -6.98 -28.15 -17.54
N LEU A 370 -6.16 -27.36 -18.25
CA LEU A 370 -4.77 -27.76 -18.45
C LEU A 370 -4.02 -27.69 -17.12
N THR A 371 -3.10 -28.64 -16.93
CA THR A 371 -2.12 -28.47 -15.85
C THR A 371 -1.28 -27.22 -16.13
N THR A 372 -0.70 -26.64 -15.07
CA THR A 372 0.19 -25.49 -15.22
C THR A 372 1.33 -25.79 -16.22
N GLU A 373 1.91 -27.00 -16.18
CA GLU A 373 2.95 -27.44 -17.13
C GLU A 373 2.47 -27.41 -18.57
N GLN A 374 1.27 -27.91 -18.82
CA GLN A 374 0.66 -27.89 -20.16
C GLN A 374 0.40 -26.46 -20.63
N ALA A 375 -0.10 -25.60 -19.76
CA ALA A 375 -0.32 -24.19 -20.08
C ALA A 375 1.00 -23.45 -20.37
N LEU A 376 2.05 -23.71 -19.60
CA LEU A 376 3.39 -23.19 -19.85
C LEU A 376 3.97 -23.65 -21.18
N ALA A 377 3.76 -24.93 -21.54
CA ALA A 377 4.18 -25.47 -22.83
C ALA A 377 3.47 -24.80 -24.01
N GLU A 378 2.15 -24.54 -23.87
CA GLU A 378 1.36 -23.81 -24.88
C GLU A 378 1.85 -22.35 -25.02
N LEU A 379 2.10 -21.63 -23.91
CA LEU A 379 2.64 -20.27 -23.97
C LEU A 379 3.98 -20.21 -24.72
N ARG A 380 4.91 -21.15 -24.45
CA ARG A 380 6.19 -21.25 -25.18
C ARG A 380 6.00 -21.55 -26.66
N LYS A 381 5.13 -22.50 -26.98
CA LYS A 381 4.86 -22.95 -28.36
C LYS A 381 4.32 -21.80 -29.23
N PHE A 382 3.49 -20.93 -28.67
CA PHE A 382 2.88 -19.82 -29.38
C PHE A 382 3.60 -18.48 -29.17
N GLY A 383 4.77 -18.46 -28.51
CA GLY A 383 5.66 -17.31 -28.46
C GLY A 383 6.10 -16.89 -29.85
N GLY A 384 6.02 -15.60 -30.17
CA GLY A 384 6.27 -15.04 -31.51
C GLY A 384 5.11 -15.19 -32.50
N VAL A 385 4.05 -15.93 -32.15
CA VAL A 385 2.83 -16.08 -32.97
C VAL A 385 1.67 -15.37 -32.31
N GLN A 386 1.22 -15.87 -31.18
CA GLN A 386 0.12 -15.28 -30.41
C GLN A 386 0.66 -14.34 -29.33
N PHE A 387 1.70 -14.75 -28.65
CA PHE A 387 2.26 -14.05 -27.47
C PHE A 387 3.59 -13.40 -27.80
N ASP A 388 3.86 -12.28 -27.12
CA ASP A 388 5.16 -11.65 -27.12
C ASP A 388 6.18 -12.57 -26.40
N PRO A 389 7.29 -12.94 -27.05
CA PRO A 389 8.29 -13.82 -26.45
C PRO A 389 8.90 -13.25 -25.16
N ASP A 390 9.14 -11.95 -25.10
CA ASP A 390 9.74 -11.29 -23.93
C ASP A 390 8.78 -11.31 -22.73
N VAL A 391 7.49 -11.13 -22.98
CA VAL A 391 6.45 -11.25 -21.95
C VAL A 391 6.33 -12.68 -21.46
N VAL A 392 6.38 -13.67 -22.35
CA VAL A 392 6.38 -15.09 -21.98
C VAL A 392 7.59 -15.41 -21.10
N GLU A 393 8.79 -14.96 -21.46
CA GLU A 393 9.99 -15.15 -20.64
C GLU A 393 9.89 -14.47 -19.27
N ALA A 394 9.26 -13.29 -19.20
CA ALA A 394 9.00 -12.61 -17.93
C ALA A 394 8.00 -13.39 -17.07
N PHE A 395 6.95 -13.96 -17.67
CA PHE A 395 5.96 -14.80 -16.97
C PHE A 395 6.62 -16.00 -16.29
N PHE A 396 7.62 -16.66 -16.96
CA PHE A 396 8.35 -17.77 -16.36
C PHE A 396 9.15 -17.41 -15.10
N LYS A 397 9.37 -16.12 -14.82
CA LYS A 397 10.03 -15.64 -13.60
C LYS A 397 9.04 -15.37 -12.45
N THR A 398 7.74 -15.49 -12.70
CA THR A 398 6.70 -15.25 -11.68
C THR A 398 6.42 -16.51 -10.85
N LYS A 399 5.79 -16.30 -9.68
CA LYS A 399 5.33 -17.39 -8.81
C LYS A 399 4.37 -18.36 -9.53
N TRP A 400 3.59 -17.88 -10.49
CA TRP A 400 2.61 -18.65 -11.24
C TRP A 400 3.23 -19.76 -12.09
N ALA A 401 4.45 -19.54 -12.55
CA ALA A 401 5.22 -20.54 -13.28
C ALA A 401 6.09 -21.43 -12.37
N GLN A 402 6.42 -20.95 -11.15
CA GLN A 402 7.34 -21.63 -10.22
C GLN A 402 6.64 -22.58 -9.25
N THR A 403 5.33 -22.51 -9.08
CA THR A 403 4.55 -23.35 -8.12
C THR A 403 4.69 -24.87 -8.38
N LEU A 404 5.43 -25.28 -9.37
CA LEU A 404 5.62 -26.67 -9.81
C LEU A 404 6.87 -27.36 -9.29
N SER A 405 7.82 -26.67 -8.64
CA SER A 405 8.98 -27.37 -8.07
C SER A 405 8.71 -28.03 -6.71
N ASP A 406 7.53 -27.75 -6.09
CA ASP A 406 7.23 -28.15 -4.70
C ASP A 406 5.96 -29.00 -4.51
N SER A 407 5.18 -29.27 -5.55
CA SER A 407 3.96 -30.09 -5.42
C SER A 407 4.08 -31.44 -6.13
N GLY A 408 4.91 -32.31 -5.60
CA GLY A 408 4.64 -33.74 -5.61
C GLY A 408 3.80 -34.05 -4.39
N ASP A 409 2.52 -33.75 -4.42
CA ASP A 409 1.43 -34.43 -3.72
C ASP A 409 0.17 -33.55 -3.67
N ASP A 410 -0.94 -34.17 -4.05
CA ASP A 410 -2.29 -33.62 -4.04
C ASP A 410 -2.68 -32.97 -2.71
N GLU A 411 -2.79 -31.63 -2.69
CA GLU A 411 -3.70 -30.93 -1.81
C GLU A 411 -3.97 -29.53 -2.38
N VAL A 412 -5.23 -29.30 -2.75
CA VAL A 412 -5.77 -27.98 -3.03
C VAL A 412 -5.59 -27.13 -1.76
N ARG A 413 -4.50 -26.38 -1.67
CA ARG A 413 -4.31 -25.41 -0.59
C ARG A 413 -5.09 -24.16 -0.93
N ASP A 414 -6.16 -23.96 -0.18
CA ASP A 414 -6.81 -22.66 -0.02
C ASP A 414 -5.73 -21.61 0.36
N VAL A 415 -5.43 -20.73 -0.58
CA VAL A 415 -4.59 -19.55 -0.30
C VAL A 415 -5.40 -18.61 0.60
N PRO A 416 -4.95 -18.30 1.82
CA PRO A 416 -5.71 -17.44 2.71
C PRO A 416 -5.85 -16.03 2.10
N LEU A 417 -7.08 -15.60 1.88
CA LEU A 417 -7.43 -14.24 1.48
C LEU A 417 -6.93 -13.25 2.54
N ILE A 418 -5.95 -12.42 2.18
CA ILE A 418 -5.54 -11.26 2.96
C ILE A 418 -6.70 -10.26 2.89
N GLY A 419 -7.60 -10.29 3.87
CA GLY A 419 -8.69 -9.31 3.95
C GLY A 419 -9.92 -9.65 4.76
N GLN A 420 -10.06 -10.88 5.27
CA GLN A 420 -11.23 -11.21 6.11
C GLN A 420 -10.84 -11.53 7.55
N LYS A 421 -10.62 -10.48 8.35
CA LYS A 421 -10.82 -10.49 9.80
C LYS A 421 -11.44 -9.17 10.24
N ALA A 422 -12.72 -9.04 10.01
CA ALA A 422 -13.55 -8.08 10.73
C ALA A 422 -14.95 -8.69 10.92
N GLY A 423 -15.25 -9.10 12.16
CA GLY A 423 -16.63 -9.17 12.65
C GLY A 423 -17.32 -10.52 12.64
N ALA A 424 -16.88 -11.47 13.45
CA ALA A 424 -17.80 -12.44 14.04
C ALA A 424 -18.15 -11.96 15.45
N LEU A 425 -19.24 -11.23 15.56
CA LEU A 425 -19.93 -11.01 16.82
C LEU A 425 -20.70 -12.30 17.16
N THR A 426 -20.15 -13.12 18.03
CA THR A 426 -20.89 -14.20 18.68
C THR A 426 -21.74 -13.60 19.77
N GLY A 427 -23.05 -13.51 19.52
CA GLY A 427 -24.04 -13.32 20.55
C GLY A 427 -24.21 -14.61 21.40
N PRO A 428 -24.58 -14.50 22.68
CA PRO A 428 -24.64 -15.64 23.59
C PRO A 428 -25.77 -16.59 23.24
N GLY A 429 -25.44 -17.88 23.14
CA GLY A 429 -26.36 -18.97 22.90
C GLY A 429 -27.43 -19.05 23.98
N ARG A 430 -28.70 -19.06 23.57
CA ARG A 430 -29.83 -19.54 24.38
C ARG A 430 -29.93 -21.06 24.23
N ASN A 431 -29.81 -21.70 25.32
CA ASN A 431 -30.03 -23.13 25.52
C ASN A 431 -31.55 -23.43 25.40
N PRO A 432 -32.04 -24.38 24.60
CA PRO A 432 -33.40 -24.90 24.73
C PRO A 432 -33.35 -26.22 25.48
N GLY A 433 -33.72 -26.18 26.73
CA GLY A 433 -34.00 -27.38 27.55
C GLY A 433 -35.24 -27.19 28.37
N ALA A 434 -36.11 -28.17 28.25
CA ALA A 434 -37.26 -28.50 29.09
C ALA A 434 -38.61 -27.76 28.92
N ALA A 435 -39.50 -28.37 28.28
CA ALA A 435 -40.82 -28.92 28.58
C ALA A 435 -41.64 -29.03 27.31
#